data_ec611a23533c4f2f3b1357e9ec1a9037
#
_entry.id   ec611a23533c4f2f3b1357e9ec1a9037
#
_cell.length_a   1.000
_cell.length_b   1.000
_cell.length_c   1.000
_cell.angle_alpha   90.00
_cell.angle_beta   90.00
_cell.angle_gamma   90.00
#
_symmetry.space_group_name_H-M   'P 1'
#
loop_
_entity.id
_entity.type
_entity.pdbx_description
1 polymer ?
#
loop_
_entity_poly.entity_id
_entity_poly.type
_entity_poly.pdbx_seq_one_letter_code
_entity_poly.pdbx_strand_id
1 'polypeptide(L)'
;PEGWSNDSHVLLDKSTKSSVWELHIKDFSYDKASGVSDANRGKYLAFTESGTTLNGEGKVSTCIDYLKELGVTTVQLNPFYDFQSVNEAGDDSQFNWGYDPVNYNVPEGSYSSNPYDGKVRIKECKEMIKALHDAGISVVMDVVYNHTFSNDSCFNRTVPGYYYRMHSSSSYSNGSGCGNETASDK
;
A
#
# COMPACT_ATOMS: atom_id res chain seq x y z
N PRO A 1 12.69 -10.62 4.58
CA PRO A 1 13.61 -9.83 5.42
C PRO A 1 14.00 -10.60 6.67
N GLU A 2 15.04 -10.11 7.33
CA GLU A 2 15.49 -10.66 8.59
C GLU A 2 14.37 -10.60 9.64
N GLY A 3 14.21 -11.68 10.42
CA GLY A 3 13.18 -11.78 11.45
C GLY A 3 11.74 -11.92 10.96
N TRP A 4 11.47 -11.95 9.67
CA TRP A 4 10.11 -12.09 9.13
C TRP A 4 9.43 -13.40 9.53
N SER A 5 10.19 -14.49 9.65
CA SER A 5 9.65 -15.79 10.08
C SER A 5 9.09 -15.77 11.51
N ASN A 6 9.50 -14.80 12.31
CA ASN A 6 9.07 -14.61 13.70
C ASN A 6 8.13 -13.41 13.85
N ASP A 7 7.78 -12.76 12.74
CA ASP A 7 6.82 -11.66 12.76
C ASP A 7 5.42 -12.17 13.11
N SER A 8 4.70 -11.38 13.87
CA SER A 8 3.31 -11.64 14.21
C SER A 8 2.54 -10.33 14.21
N HIS A 9 1.31 -10.38 13.69
CA HIS A 9 0.43 -9.22 13.75
C HIS A 9 0.07 -8.88 15.18
N VAL A 10 -0.09 -7.59 15.43
CA VAL A 10 -0.46 -7.06 16.75
C VAL A 10 -1.93 -7.40 17.03
N LEU A 11 -2.18 -8.03 18.16
CA LEU A 11 -3.54 -8.37 18.61
C LEU A 11 -4.00 -7.38 19.67
N LEU A 12 -5.19 -6.81 19.46
CA LEU A 12 -5.87 -6.01 20.47
C LEU A 12 -6.73 -6.94 21.34
N ASP A 13 -6.70 -6.74 22.65
CA ASP A 13 -7.53 -7.49 23.60
C ASP A 13 -9.04 -7.20 23.43
N LYS A 14 -9.38 -6.02 22.92
CA LYS A 14 -10.75 -5.60 22.61
C LYS A 14 -10.80 -4.73 21.36
N SER A 15 -11.75 -5.00 20.47
CA SER A 15 -11.97 -4.20 19.26
C SER A 15 -12.30 -2.72 19.58
N THR A 16 -12.92 -2.45 20.73
CA THR A 16 -13.23 -1.08 21.19
C THR A 16 -12.00 -0.24 21.54
N LYS A 17 -10.81 -0.85 21.60
CA LYS A 17 -9.54 -0.15 21.82
C LYS A 17 -8.83 0.21 20.51
N SER A 18 -9.43 -0.12 19.36
CA SER A 18 -8.86 0.22 18.07
C SER A 18 -8.97 1.71 17.79
N SER A 19 -7.84 2.31 17.42
CA SER A 19 -7.75 3.61 16.77
C SER A 19 -7.08 3.42 15.43
N VAL A 20 -7.76 3.80 14.34
CA VAL A 20 -7.28 3.59 12.98
C VAL A 20 -6.80 4.91 12.40
N TRP A 21 -5.62 4.90 11.83
CA TRP A 21 -5.09 5.98 11.01
C TRP A 21 -4.98 5.52 9.56
N GLU A 22 -5.77 6.12 8.69
CA GLU A 22 -5.65 5.89 7.25
C GLU A 22 -4.52 6.76 6.69
N LEU A 23 -3.64 6.14 5.89
CA LEU A 23 -2.54 6.86 5.27
C LEU A 23 -2.15 6.27 3.92
N HIS A 24 -1.54 7.13 3.11
CA HIS A 24 -0.93 6.80 1.83
C HIS A 24 0.58 6.63 2.01
N ILE A 25 1.18 5.55 1.49
CA ILE A 25 2.60 5.22 1.70
C ILE A 25 3.51 6.38 1.29
N LYS A 26 3.27 6.98 0.13
CA LYS A 26 4.07 8.10 -0.35
C LYS A 26 3.91 9.34 0.51
N ASP A 27 2.68 9.76 0.77
CA ASP A 27 2.39 10.99 1.52
C ASP A 27 2.92 10.96 2.94
N PHE A 28 3.04 9.76 3.52
CA PHE A 28 3.55 9.57 4.87
C PHE A 28 4.91 10.23 5.12
N SER A 29 5.77 10.28 4.11
CA SER A 29 7.14 10.74 4.28
C SER A 29 7.72 11.55 3.11
N TYR A 30 6.96 11.79 2.05
CA TYR A 30 7.47 12.37 0.80
C TYR A 30 8.02 13.79 0.98
N ASP A 31 7.40 14.60 1.84
CA ASP A 31 7.89 15.94 2.13
C ASP A 31 9.26 15.87 2.81
N LYS A 32 10.20 16.73 2.36
CA LYS A 32 11.54 16.82 2.96
C LYS A 32 11.51 17.16 4.44
N ALA A 33 10.50 17.91 4.87
CA ALA A 33 10.30 18.25 6.27
C ALA A 33 10.01 17.03 7.15
N SER A 34 9.67 15.86 6.57
CA SER A 34 9.51 14.61 7.32
C SER A 34 10.76 14.16 8.06
N GLY A 35 11.93 14.60 7.62
CA GLY A 35 13.23 14.19 8.19
C GLY A 35 13.65 12.77 7.77
N VAL A 36 12.87 12.08 6.96
CA VAL A 36 13.24 10.78 6.38
C VAL A 36 14.33 10.98 5.33
N SER A 37 15.26 10.04 5.23
CA SER A 37 16.36 10.08 4.28
C SER A 37 15.88 10.20 2.83
N ASP A 38 16.63 10.89 1.98
CA ASP A 38 16.28 11.10 0.58
C ASP A 38 16.09 9.79 -0.19
N ALA A 39 16.77 8.73 0.20
CA ALA A 39 16.65 7.42 -0.43
C ALA A 39 15.32 6.72 -0.13
N ASN A 40 14.73 6.99 1.03
CA ASN A 40 13.56 6.26 1.55
C ASN A 40 12.27 7.08 1.56
N ARG A 41 12.36 8.41 1.36
CA ARG A 41 11.17 9.26 1.34
C ARG A 41 10.14 8.80 0.29
N GLY A 42 8.88 8.68 0.72
CA GLY A 42 7.78 8.26 -0.13
C GLY A 42 7.77 6.75 -0.46
N LYS A 43 8.61 5.94 0.19
CA LYS A 43 8.80 4.51 -0.11
C LYS A 43 8.49 3.62 1.09
N TYR A 44 8.42 2.30 0.86
CA TYR A 44 8.24 1.30 1.93
C TYR A 44 9.24 1.47 3.06
N LEU A 45 10.51 1.72 2.74
CA LEU A 45 11.58 1.80 3.73
C LEU A 45 11.50 3.04 4.63
N ALA A 46 10.71 4.06 4.28
CA ALA A 46 10.45 5.19 5.16
C ALA A 46 9.89 4.77 6.52
N PHE A 47 9.12 3.69 6.56
CA PHE A 47 8.52 3.14 7.78
C PHE A 47 9.53 2.46 8.69
N THR A 48 10.72 2.15 8.19
CA THR A 48 11.81 1.53 8.97
C THR A 48 12.72 2.55 9.65
N GLU A 49 12.61 3.82 9.31
CA GLU A 49 13.39 4.90 9.91
C GLU A 49 12.74 5.40 11.20
N SER A 50 13.51 5.42 12.28
CA SER A 50 13.12 5.96 13.58
C SER A 50 13.97 7.20 13.94
N GLY A 51 13.51 8.00 14.90
CA GLY A 51 14.19 9.23 15.30
C GLY A 51 14.04 10.37 14.30
N THR A 52 13.13 10.23 13.32
CA THR A 52 12.85 11.30 12.36
C THR A 52 12.07 12.43 13.03
N THR A 53 12.42 13.66 12.67
CA THR A 53 11.78 14.84 13.25
C THR A 53 11.51 15.89 12.19
N LEU A 54 10.54 16.74 12.44
CA LEU A 54 10.19 17.84 11.54
C LEU A 54 11.43 18.69 11.24
N ASN A 55 11.75 18.84 9.96
CA ASN A 55 12.95 19.51 9.45
C ASN A 55 14.28 18.96 9.99
N GLY A 56 14.29 17.79 10.63
CA GLY A 56 15.49 17.25 11.28
C GLY A 56 15.93 18.02 12.53
N GLU A 57 15.06 18.82 13.14
CA GLU A 57 15.40 19.71 14.26
C GLU A 57 15.47 19.01 15.62
N GLY A 58 15.13 17.74 15.72
CA GLY A 58 15.14 16.97 16.97
C GLY A 58 14.06 17.37 17.98
N LYS A 59 12.97 18.03 17.54
CA LYS A 59 11.97 18.59 18.47
C LYS A 59 10.59 17.94 18.35
N VAL A 60 10.11 17.70 17.13
CA VAL A 60 8.78 17.18 16.83
C VAL A 60 8.95 15.91 16.05
N SER A 61 8.51 14.80 16.60
CA SER A 61 8.56 13.48 15.95
C SER A 61 7.73 13.46 14.68
N THR A 62 8.20 12.72 13.68
CA THR A 62 7.50 12.48 12.42
C THR A 62 7.39 10.98 12.16
N CYS A 63 6.65 10.61 11.14
CA CYS A 63 6.53 9.26 10.63
C CYS A 63 6.21 8.23 11.74
N ILE A 64 6.94 7.14 11.84
CA ILE A 64 6.59 6.03 12.74
C ILE A 64 6.60 6.44 14.21
N ASP A 65 7.52 7.31 14.61
CA ASP A 65 7.59 7.76 16.00
C ASP A 65 6.42 8.69 16.35
N TYR A 66 5.96 9.50 15.41
CA TYR A 66 4.72 10.26 15.61
C TYR A 66 3.50 9.37 15.78
N LEU A 67 3.36 8.29 15.00
CA LEU A 67 2.27 7.34 15.17
C LEU A 67 2.28 6.67 16.56
N LYS A 68 3.48 6.36 17.07
CA LYS A 68 3.66 5.82 18.43
C LYS A 68 3.25 6.82 19.50
N GLU A 69 3.70 8.08 19.38
CA GLU A 69 3.34 9.16 20.31
C GLU A 69 1.83 9.44 20.33
N LEU A 70 1.21 9.39 19.15
CA LEU A 70 -0.23 9.57 19.00
C LEU A 70 -1.04 8.42 19.62
N GLY A 71 -0.41 7.26 19.81
CA GLY A 71 -1.06 6.07 20.36
C GLY A 71 -2.01 5.39 19.40
N VAL A 72 -1.74 5.49 18.10
CA VAL A 72 -2.47 4.76 17.05
C VAL A 72 -2.22 3.27 17.19
N THR A 73 -3.27 2.48 17.15
CA THR A 73 -3.18 1.02 17.26
C THR A 73 -3.18 0.31 15.92
N THR A 74 -3.67 0.97 14.88
CA THR A 74 -3.85 0.38 13.57
C THR A 74 -3.60 1.42 12.48
N VAL A 75 -2.83 1.05 11.48
CA VAL A 75 -2.66 1.84 10.27
C VAL A 75 -3.39 1.13 9.13
N GLN A 76 -4.31 1.84 8.48
CA GLN A 76 -4.93 1.42 7.23
C GLN A 76 -4.17 2.07 6.08
N LEU A 77 -3.49 1.25 5.29
CA LEU A 77 -2.72 1.71 4.14
C LEU A 77 -3.60 1.74 2.90
N ASN A 78 -3.66 2.89 2.20
CA ASN A 78 -4.26 2.98 0.88
C ASN A 78 -3.70 1.89 -0.03
N PRO A 79 -4.41 1.49 -1.10
CA PRO A 79 -4.00 0.35 -1.90
C PRO A 79 -2.54 0.46 -2.35
N PHE A 80 -1.75 -0.56 -2.05
CA PHE A 80 -0.31 -0.61 -2.34
C PHE A 80 0.11 -1.87 -3.12
N TYR A 81 -0.85 -2.52 -3.78
CA TYR A 81 -0.55 -3.48 -4.82
C TYR A 81 -0.59 -2.80 -6.19
N ASP A 82 0.06 -3.39 -7.15
CA ASP A 82 0.36 -2.91 -8.49
C ASP A 82 -0.83 -2.20 -9.16
N PHE A 83 -0.70 -0.91 -9.39
CA PHE A 83 -1.67 -0.03 -10.02
C PHE A 83 -1.11 0.59 -11.31
N GLN A 84 -1.98 1.09 -12.21
CA GLN A 84 -1.61 1.44 -13.59
C GLN A 84 -0.98 2.82 -13.72
N SER A 85 -1.54 3.84 -13.09
CA SER A 85 -1.31 5.23 -13.51
C SER A 85 -0.02 5.86 -12.94
N VAL A 86 1.02 5.05 -12.74
CA VAL A 86 2.37 5.50 -12.38
C VAL A 86 3.39 4.71 -13.22
N ASN A 87 4.38 5.40 -13.74
CA ASN A 87 5.58 4.73 -14.23
C ASN A 87 6.48 4.41 -13.04
N GLU A 88 6.48 3.15 -12.60
CA GLU A 88 7.20 2.70 -11.40
C GLU A 88 8.70 3.03 -11.41
N ALA A 89 9.30 3.11 -12.60
CA ALA A 89 10.70 3.46 -12.80
C ALA A 89 10.91 4.95 -13.16
N GLY A 90 9.85 5.73 -13.13
CA GLY A 90 9.87 7.16 -13.41
C GLY A 90 10.39 7.99 -12.24
N ASP A 91 10.21 9.29 -12.36
CA ASP A 91 10.55 10.19 -11.28
C ASP A 91 9.56 10.11 -10.11
N ASP A 92 9.99 10.54 -8.94
CA ASP A 92 9.20 10.47 -7.71
C ASP A 92 8.09 11.53 -7.63
N SER A 93 7.85 12.36 -8.66
CA SER A 93 6.79 13.37 -8.66
C SER A 93 5.40 12.78 -8.92
N GLN A 94 5.34 11.59 -9.49
CA GLN A 94 4.10 10.91 -9.83
C GLN A 94 3.33 10.49 -8.57
N PHE A 95 2.01 10.60 -8.63
CA PHE A 95 1.11 10.24 -7.53
C PHE A 95 -0.07 9.42 -8.04
N ASN A 96 -0.43 8.39 -7.27
CA ASN A 96 -1.64 7.61 -7.49
C ASN A 96 -2.19 7.15 -6.14
N TRP A 97 -3.49 7.24 -5.96
CA TRP A 97 -4.18 6.75 -4.76
C TRP A 97 -4.19 5.22 -4.64
N GLY A 98 -3.92 4.51 -5.75
CA GLY A 98 -3.87 3.04 -5.78
C GLY A 98 -5.19 2.36 -6.15
N TYR A 99 -6.22 3.12 -6.56
CA TYR A 99 -7.56 2.57 -6.84
C TYR A 99 -7.78 2.17 -8.31
N ASP A 100 -6.72 1.98 -9.08
CA ASP A 100 -6.75 1.49 -10.46
C ASP A 100 -5.89 0.20 -10.63
N PRO A 101 -6.32 -0.92 -10.00
CA PRO A 101 -5.51 -2.11 -9.85
C PRO A 101 -5.24 -2.83 -11.19
N VAL A 102 -4.00 -3.28 -11.36
CA VAL A 102 -3.55 -4.10 -12.50
C VAL A 102 -3.27 -5.53 -12.06
N ASN A 103 -2.43 -5.72 -11.05
CA ASN A 103 -2.09 -7.03 -10.50
C ASN A 103 -2.36 -7.08 -9.00
N TYR A 104 -3.40 -7.82 -8.61
CA TYR A 104 -3.79 -7.93 -7.21
C TYR A 104 -2.73 -8.62 -6.36
N ASN A 105 -2.54 -8.11 -5.14
CA ASN A 105 -1.64 -8.67 -4.12
C ASN A 105 -0.16 -8.77 -4.54
N VAL A 106 0.23 -7.99 -5.54
CA VAL A 106 1.62 -7.80 -5.96
C VAL A 106 2.07 -6.43 -5.44
N PRO A 107 3.10 -6.32 -4.59
CA PRO A 107 3.53 -5.02 -4.05
C PRO A 107 3.87 -4.02 -5.17
N GLU A 108 3.38 -2.79 -5.02
CA GLU A 108 3.61 -1.69 -5.96
C GLU A 108 5.09 -1.35 -6.06
N GLY A 109 5.58 -1.20 -7.27
CA GLY A 109 6.99 -0.99 -7.55
C GLY A 109 7.48 0.42 -7.30
N SER A 110 6.64 1.44 -7.46
CA SER A 110 7.01 2.84 -7.23
C SER A 110 7.39 3.14 -5.78
N TYR A 111 6.92 2.32 -4.84
CA TYR A 111 7.29 2.42 -3.42
C TYR A 111 8.55 1.65 -3.06
N SER A 112 9.15 0.89 -4.00
CA SER A 112 10.39 0.16 -3.73
C SER A 112 11.62 0.93 -4.19
N SER A 113 12.79 0.55 -3.67
CA SER A 113 14.07 1.11 -4.10
C SER A 113 14.51 0.58 -5.48
N ASN A 114 13.94 -0.55 -5.92
CA ASN A 114 14.18 -1.13 -7.24
C ASN A 114 12.90 -1.74 -7.81
N PRO A 115 12.17 -1.00 -8.66
CA PRO A 115 10.93 -1.48 -9.26
C PRO A 115 11.10 -2.65 -10.23
N TYR A 116 12.29 -2.88 -10.75
CA TYR A 116 12.57 -3.96 -11.72
C TYR A 116 12.77 -5.33 -11.08
N ASP A 117 12.98 -5.40 -9.76
CA ASP A 117 13.17 -6.65 -9.04
C ASP A 117 12.02 -6.92 -8.07
N GLY A 118 11.15 -7.88 -8.42
CA GLY A 118 10.02 -8.28 -7.59
C GLY A 118 10.42 -8.80 -6.19
N LYS A 119 11.64 -9.31 -6.02
CA LYS A 119 12.14 -9.73 -4.71
C LYS A 119 12.40 -8.53 -3.80
N VAL A 120 12.89 -7.42 -4.38
CA VAL A 120 13.10 -6.17 -3.64
C VAL A 120 11.77 -5.60 -3.21
N ARG A 121 10.77 -5.50 -4.10
CA ARG A 121 9.41 -5.05 -3.77
C ARG A 121 8.84 -5.84 -2.58
N ILE A 122 8.87 -7.17 -2.67
CA ILE A 122 8.34 -8.05 -1.63
C ILE A 122 9.11 -7.88 -0.31
N LYS A 123 10.43 -7.79 -0.38
CA LYS A 123 11.28 -7.62 0.80
C LYS A 123 10.96 -6.32 1.53
N GLU A 124 10.96 -5.20 0.81
CA GLU A 124 10.76 -3.87 1.40
C GLU A 124 9.33 -3.67 1.91
N CYS A 125 8.32 -4.17 1.18
CA CYS A 125 6.95 -4.21 1.66
C CYS A 125 6.83 -4.98 3.00
N LYS A 126 7.50 -6.12 3.13
CA LYS A 126 7.54 -6.87 4.38
C LYS A 126 8.32 -6.16 5.49
N GLU A 127 9.37 -5.42 5.15
CA GLU A 127 10.11 -4.60 6.11
C GLU A 127 9.23 -3.46 6.66
N MET A 128 8.46 -2.80 5.82
CA MET A 128 7.45 -1.82 6.24
C MET A 128 6.44 -2.41 7.23
N ILE A 129 5.83 -3.54 6.88
CA ILE A 129 4.83 -4.20 7.72
C ILE A 129 5.46 -4.61 9.06
N LYS A 130 6.65 -5.21 9.02
CA LYS A 130 7.35 -5.61 10.23
C LYS A 130 7.69 -4.41 11.13
N ALA A 131 8.14 -3.29 10.57
CA ALA A 131 8.44 -2.09 11.34
C ALA A 131 7.20 -1.55 12.07
N LEU A 132 6.03 -1.59 11.43
CA LEU A 132 4.75 -1.23 12.08
C LEU A 132 4.39 -2.23 13.19
N HIS A 133 4.54 -3.54 12.97
CA HIS A 133 4.29 -4.55 13.98
C HIS A 133 5.26 -4.41 15.16
N ASP A 134 6.55 -4.19 14.92
CA ASP A 134 7.56 -3.94 15.96
C ASP A 134 7.26 -2.67 16.78
N ALA A 135 6.58 -1.69 16.18
CA ALA A 135 6.09 -0.49 16.84
C ALA A 135 4.78 -0.71 17.62
N GLY A 136 4.24 -1.93 17.62
CA GLY A 136 2.96 -2.26 18.27
C GLY A 136 1.74 -1.80 17.48
N ILE A 137 1.85 -1.58 16.17
CA ILE A 137 0.80 -1.05 15.30
C ILE A 137 0.36 -2.14 14.32
N SER A 138 -0.93 -2.47 14.31
CA SER A 138 -1.53 -3.38 13.33
C SER A 138 -1.59 -2.74 11.95
N VAL A 139 -1.53 -3.55 10.90
CA VAL A 139 -1.65 -3.10 9.52
C VAL A 139 -2.92 -3.62 8.89
N VAL A 140 -3.70 -2.73 8.29
CA VAL A 140 -4.84 -3.05 7.44
C VAL A 140 -4.51 -2.63 6.02
N MET A 141 -4.70 -3.53 5.07
CA MET A 141 -4.54 -3.25 3.65
C MET A 141 -5.90 -2.85 3.06
N ASP A 142 -5.99 -1.65 2.50
CA ASP A 142 -7.11 -1.28 1.65
C ASP A 142 -7.03 -2.02 0.32
N VAL A 143 -8.13 -2.65 -0.08
CA VAL A 143 -8.15 -3.52 -1.26
C VAL A 143 -9.27 -3.14 -2.23
N VAL A 144 -8.97 -3.19 -3.53
CA VAL A 144 -9.86 -2.85 -4.62
C VAL A 144 -10.18 -4.11 -5.42
N TYR A 145 -11.13 -4.92 -4.93
CA TYR A 145 -11.50 -6.18 -5.58
C TYR A 145 -12.74 -6.07 -6.45
N ASN A 146 -13.35 -4.89 -6.53
CA ASN A 146 -14.61 -4.66 -7.25
C ASN A 146 -14.43 -4.34 -8.74
N HIS A 147 -13.24 -3.96 -9.18
CA HIS A 147 -12.93 -3.66 -10.58
C HIS A 147 -11.43 -3.84 -10.88
N THR A 148 -11.08 -3.84 -12.17
CA THR A 148 -9.71 -3.71 -12.65
C THR A 148 -9.54 -2.41 -13.43
N PHE A 149 -8.31 -1.92 -13.54
CA PHE A 149 -8.02 -0.72 -14.35
C PHE A 149 -8.58 -0.82 -15.78
N SER A 150 -8.49 -1.98 -16.41
CA SER A 150 -8.92 -2.19 -17.78
C SER A 150 -9.59 -3.55 -17.95
N ASN A 151 -10.51 -3.62 -18.93
CA ASN A 151 -11.10 -4.89 -19.38
C ASN A 151 -10.06 -5.83 -20.04
N ASP A 152 -8.95 -5.28 -20.54
CA ASP A 152 -7.79 -6.04 -21.00
C ASP A 152 -6.85 -6.37 -19.83
N SER A 153 -7.39 -7.06 -18.84
CA SER A 153 -6.68 -7.49 -17.64
C SER A 153 -6.08 -8.90 -17.79
N CYS A 154 -5.21 -9.27 -16.85
CA CYS A 154 -4.70 -10.64 -16.74
C CYS A 154 -5.82 -11.66 -16.61
N PHE A 155 -6.93 -11.33 -15.98
CA PHE A 155 -8.11 -12.18 -15.83
C PHE A 155 -8.75 -12.52 -17.18
N ASN A 156 -9.03 -11.48 -17.99
CA ASN A 156 -9.65 -11.69 -19.30
C ASN A 156 -8.71 -12.34 -20.32
N ARG A 157 -7.41 -12.09 -20.21
CA ARG A 157 -6.42 -12.77 -21.06
C ARG A 157 -6.29 -14.25 -20.74
N THR A 158 -6.55 -14.64 -19.47
CA THR A 158 -6.45 -16.03 -19.03
C THR A 158 -7.76 -16.80 -19.25
N VAL A 159 -8.90 -16.24 -18.77
CA VAL A 159 -10.23 -16.84 -18.90
C VAL A 159 -11.22 -15.77 -19.30
N PRO A 160 -11.39 -15.51 -20.61
CA PRO A 160 -12.24 -14.43 -21.11
C PRO A 160 -13.68 -14.50 -20.58
N GLY A 161 -14.19 -13.39 -20.05
CA GLY A 161 -15.58 -13.23 -19.59
C GLY A 161 -15.94 -13.95 -18.30
N TYR A 162 -15.03 -14.70 -17.67
CA TYR A 162 -15.35 -15.45 -16.44
C TYR A 162 -15.36 -14.54 -15.20
N TYR A 163 -14.33 -13.75 -15.05
CA TYR A 163 -14.12 -12.95 -13.83
C TYR A 163 -14.90 -11.66 -13.77
N TYR A 164 -15.55 -11.28 -14.88
CA TYR A 164 -16.33 -10.06 -14.95
C TYR A 164 -17.82 -10.32 -15.01
N ARG A 165 -18.60 -9.43 -14.41
CA ARG A 165 -20.04 -9.39 -14.59
C ARG A 165 -20.35 -8.79 -15.96
N MET A 166 -21.15 -9.50 -16.75
CA MET A 166 -21.43 -9.14 -18.13
C MET A 166 -22.95 -8.98 -18.34
N HIS A 167 -23.35 -7.96 -19.10
CA HIS A 167 -24.73 -7.84 -19.61
C HIS A 167 -24.94 -8.70 -20.87
N SER A 168 -23.88 -8.85 -21.69
CA SER A 168 -23.85 -9.68 -22.89
C SER A 168 -22.40 -10.12 -23.15
N SER A 169 -22.17 -10.96 -24.15
CA SER A 169 -20.82 -11.42 -24.52
C SER A 169 -19.80 -10.31 -24.84
N SER A 170 -20.28 -9.08 -25.10
CA SER A 170 -19.43 -7.93 -25.45
C SER A 170 -19.68 -6.70 -24.58
N SER A 171 -20.54 -6.78 -23.57
CA SER A 171 -20.92 -5.64 -22.72
C SER A 171 -20.69 -5.92 -21.25
N TYR A 172 -19.74 -5.21 -20.66
CA TYR A 172 -19.43 -5.31 -19.24
C TYR A 172 -20.44 -4.56 -18.38
N SER A 173 -20.81 -5.13 -17.24
CA SER A 173 -21.47 -4.39 -16.17
C SER A 173 -20.54 -3.33 -15.61
N ASN A 174 -21.08 -2.20 -15.19
CA ASN A 174 -20.32 -1.08 -14.63
C ASN A 174 -20.87 -0.67 -13.25
N GLY A 175 -21.24 -1.65 -12.43
CA GLY A 175 -21.71 -1.41 -11.07
C GLY A 175 -20.68 -0.74 -10.17
N SER A 176 -19.39 -0.90 -10.48
CA SER A 176 -18.30 -0.21 -9.79
C SER A 176 -18.19 1.28 -10.14
N GLY A 177 -18.75 1.72 -11.28
CA GLY A 177 -18.52 3.06 -11.84
C GLY A 177 -17.17 3.24 -12.54
N CYS A 178 -16.35 2.19 -12.64
CA CYS A 178 -14.98 2.23 -13.17
C CYS A 178 -14.83 1.54 -14.55
N GLY A 179 -15.93 1.30 -15.25
CA GLY A 179 -15.93 0.70 -16.60
C GLY A 179 -16.02 -0.82 -16.64
N ASN A 180 -15.85 -1.49 -15.53
CA ASN A 180 -16.06 -2.93 -15.36
C ASN A 180 -16.41 -3.27 -13.91
N GLU A 181 -16.81 -4.50 -13.68
CA GLU A 181 -17.18 -5.01 -12.38
C GLU A 181 -16.77 -6.48 -12.29
N THR A 182 -16.07 -6.85 -11.23
CA THR A 182 -15.71 -8.26 -10.98
C THR A 182 -16.94 -9.06 -10.57
N ALA A 183 -17.02 -10.31 -11.03
CA ALA A 183 -18.09 -11.24 -10.68
C ALA A 183 -17.72 -11.98 -9.39
N SER A 184 -17.77 -11.28 -8.26
CA SER A 184 -17.38 -11.80 -6.93
C SER A 184 -18.29 -12.89 -6.37
N ASP A 185 -19.33 -13.25 -7.11
CA ASP A 185 -20.25 -14.35 -6.84
C ASP A 185 -19.84 -15.69 -7.52
N LYS A 186 -18.70 -15.72 -8.22
CA LYS A 186 -18.18 -16.90 -8.93
C LYS A 186 -16.93 -17.47 -8.30
#